data_145cb961f83414448511470850bdaa0f
#
_entry.id   145cb961f83414448511470850bdaa0f
#
_cell.length_a   1.000
_cell.length_b   1.000
_cell.length_c   1.000
_cell.angle_alpha   90.00
_cell.angle_beta   90.00
_cell.angle_gamma   90.00
#
_symmetry.space_group_name_H-M   'P 1'
#
loop_
_entity.id
_entity.type
_entity.pdbx_description
1 polymer ?
#
loop_
_entity_poly.entity_id
_entity_poly.type
_entity_poly.pdbx_seq_one_letter_code
_entity_poly.pdbx_strand_id
1 'polypeptide(L)' 'MTHEDFLELKQRVGWGEEFLIYHNEIGYWISRNKDGVYFTRNHDGFTQEFRNSDELFENAAISDRYLRDLWSEIDW' A
#
# COMPACT_ATOMS: atom_id res chain seq x y z
N MET A 1 8.25 -4.10 -8.52
CA MET A 1 9.35 -4.12 -7.53
C MET A 1 9.80 -5.54 -7.27
N THR A 2 10.99 -5.71 -6.72
CA THR A 2 11.47 -7.00 -6.27
C THR A 2 10.82 -7.36 -4.92
N HIS A 3 10.97 -8.63 -4.51
CA HIS A 3 10.51 -9.04 -3.19
C HIS A 3 11.23 -8.28 -2.07
N GLU A 4 12.52 -8.00 -2.25
CA GLU A 4 13.31 -7.20 -1.30
C GLU A 4 12.77 -5.77 -1.20
N ASP A 5 12.42 -5.16 -2.33
CA ASP A 5 11.79 -3.83 -2.34
C ASP A 5 10.47 -3.84 -1.57
N PHE A 6 9.68 -4.90 -1.73
CA PHE A 6 8.42 -5.02 -1.03
C PHE A 6 8.61 -5.14 0.48
N LEU A 7 9.60 -5.91 0.91
CA LEU A 7 9.94 -6.02 2.33
C LEU A 7 10.42 -4.68 2.89
N GLU A 8 11.21 -3.92 2.12
CA GLU A 8 11.64 -2.58 2.51
C GLU A 8 10.45 -1.63 2.62
N LEU A 9 9.53 -1.66 1.65
CA LEU A 9 8.33 -0.85 1.69
C LEU A 9 7.53 -1.14 2.98
N LYS A 10 7.31 -2.41 3.30
CA LYS A 10 6.59 -2.80 4.52
C LYS A 10 7.29 -2.26 5.77
N GLN A 11 8.60 -2.39 5.85
CA GLN A 11 9.37 -1.91 6.99
C GLN A 11 9.25 -0.39 7.13
N ARG A 12 9.41 0.35 6.04
CA ARG A 12 9.41 1.81 6.07
C ARG A 12 8.01 2.36 6.38
N VAL A 13 6.97 1.78 5.84
CA VAL A 13 5.60 2.13 6.22
C VAL A 13 5.37 1.81 7.71
N GLY A 14 5.91 0.68 8.17
CA GLY A 14 5.79 0.27 9.56
C GLY A 14 6.39 1.26 10.55
N TRP A 15 7.45 1.97 10.18
CA TRP A 15 8.03 2.97 11.07
C TRP A 15 7.54 4.41 10.78
N GLY A 16 6.55 4.58 9.91
CA GLY A 16 5.84 5.84 9.78
C GLY A 16 6.00 6.61 8.48
N GLU A 17 6.71 6.07 7.49
CA GLU A 17 6.83 6.74 6.19
C GLU A 17 5.59 6.54 5.34
N GLU A 18 5.31 7.51 4.48
CA GLU A 18 4.22 7.46 3.50
C GLU A 18 4.80 7.27 2.10
N PHE A 19 4.05 6.55 1.24
CA PHE A 19 4.54 6.23 -0.11
C PHE A 19 3.45 6.34 -1.15
N LEU A 20 3.88 6.73 -2.36
CA LEU A 20 3.07 6.62 -3.55
C LEU A 20 3.61 5.43 -4.36
N ILE A 21 2.74 4.45 -4.60
CA ILE A 21 3.08 3.29 -5.41
C ILE A 21 2.17 3.23 -6.63
N TYR A 22 2.56 2.46 -7.64
CA TYR A 22 1.82 2.38 -8.90
C TYR A 22 1.54 0.94 -9.28
N HIS A 23 0.35 0.70 -9.78
CA HIS A 23 -0.05 -0.55 -10.40
C HIS A 23 -0.79 -0.22 -11.70
N ASN A 24 -0.30 -0.72 -12.84
CA ASN A 24 -0.89 -0.44 -14.17
C ASN A 24 -1.14 1.07 -14.37
N GLU A 25 -0.15 1.89 -14.06
CA GLU A 25 -0.18 3.35 -14.22
C GLU A 25 -1.15 4.06 -13.28
N ILE A 26 -1.83 3.34 -12.38
CA ILE A 26 -2.70 3.95 -11.37
C ILE A 26 -1.92 4.12 -10.08
N GLY A 27 -1.91 5.35 -9.54
CA GLY A 27 -1.23 5.67 -8.30
C GLY A 27 -2.07 5.29 -7.08
N TYR A 28 -1.40 4.76 -6.06
CA TYR A 28 -1.98 4.43 -4.77
C TYR A 28 -1.15 5.06 -3.67
N TRP A 29 -1.80 5.82 -2.80
CA TRP A 29 -1.14 6.52 -1.72
C TRP A 29 -1.26 5.72 -0.43
N ILE A 30 -0.14 5.39 0.19
CA ILE A 30 -0.09 4.79 1.52
C ILE A 30 0.18 5.91 2.50
N SER A 31 -0.82 6.24 3.31
CA SER A 31 -0.75 7.34 4.27
C SER A 31 -1.14 6.86 5.66
N ARG A 32 -0.95 7.73 6.64
CA ARG A 32 -1.30 7.41 8.01
C ARG A 32 -1.63 8.66 8.81
N ASN A 33 -2.41 8.47 9.86
CA ASN A 33 -2.65 9.47 10.89
C ASN A 33 -2.79 8.77 12.24
N LYS A 34 -3.24 9.49 13.27
CA LYS A 34 -3.39 8.92 14.62
C LYS A 34 -4.42 7.80 14.71
N ASP A 35 -5.33 7.71 13.73
CA ASP A 35 -6.44 6.76 13.77
C ASP A 35 -6.16 5.47 12.97
N GLY A 36 -5.18 5.48 12.07
CA GLY A 36 -4.89 4.31 11.28
C GLY A 36 -3.98 4.55 10.09
N VAL A 37 -3.98 3.55 9.22
CA VAL A 37 -3.18 3.54 7.99
C VAL A 37 -4.14 3.36 6.81
N TYR A 38 -3.87 4.05 5.71
CA TYR A 38 -4.82 4.16 4.60
C TYR A 38 -4.16 3.82 3.28
N PHE A 39 -4.93 3.16 2.41
CA PHE A 39 -4.51 2.82 1.05
C PHE A 39 -5.51 3.45 0.09
N THR A 40 -5.11 4.54 -0.59
CA THR A 40 -6.01 5.37 -1.37
C THR A 40 -5.68 5.28 -2.86
N ARG A 41 -6.67 4.92 -3.66
CA ARG A 41 -6.56 4.95 -5.12
C ARG A 41 -6.73 6.39 -5.59
N ASN A 42 -5.66 6.97 -6.16
CA ASN A 42 -5.60 8.40 -6.39
C ASN A 42 -6.61 8.93 -7.41
N HIS A 43 -6.89 8.15 -8.47
CA HIS A 43 -7.73 8.69 -9.55
C HIS A 43 -9.19 8.92 -9.16
N ASP A 44 -9.69 8.24 -8.13
CA ASP A 44 -11.08 8.39 -7.67
C ASP A 44 -11.21 8.59 -6.15
N GLY A 45 -10.10 8.53 -5.42
CA GLY A 45 -10.10 8.73 -3.98
C GLY A 45 -10.62 7.56 -3.16
N PHE A 46 -10.86 6.40 -3.79
CA PHE A 46 -11.31 5.22 -3.04
C PHE A 46 -10.27 4.80 -2.01
N THR A 47 -10.65 4.76 -0.74
CA THR A 47 -9.73 4.53 0.39
C THR A 47 -10.11 3.28 1.16
N GLN A 48 -9.11 2.44 1.43
CA GLN A 48 -9.22 1.30 2.34
C GLN A 48 -8.53 1.69 3.65
N GLU A 49 -9.16 1.42 4.77
CA GLU A 49 -8.69 1.83 6.09
C GLU A 49 -8.25 0.61 6.90
N PHE A 50 -7.11 0.73 7.59
CA PHE A 50 -6.54 -0.34 8.39
C PHE A 50 -6.05 0.22 9.73
N ARG A 51 -6.00 -0.63 10.76
CA ARG A 51 -5.57 -0.20 12.10
C ARG A 51 -4.07 0.07 12.18
N ASN A 52 -3.29 -0.67 11.39
CA ASN A 52 -1.83 -0.58 11.39
C ASN A 52 -1.27 -1.04 10.05
N SER A 53 0.05 -0.90 9.87
CA SER A 53 0.70 -1.25 8.61
C SER A 53 0.67 -2.75 8.33
N ASP A 54 0.78 -3.59 9.36
CA ASP A 54 0.70 -5.04 9.18
C ASP A 54 -0.65 -5.44 8.59
N GLU A 55 -1.73 -4.87 9.10
CA GLU A 55 -3.08 -5.13 8.59
C GLU A 55 -3.24 -4.64 7.15
N LEU A 56 -2.67 -3.48 6.83
CA LEU A 56 -2.69 -2.97 5.45
C LEU A 56 -2.02 -3.96 4.49
N PHE A 57 -0.80 -4.39 4.79
CA PHE A 57 -0.07 -5.28 3.90
C PHE A 57 -0.67 -6.68 3.83
N GLU A 58 -1.47 -7.06 4.80
CA GLU A 58 -2.17 -8.35 4.81
C GLU A 58 -3.47 -8.30 4.00
N ASN A 59 -4.20 -7.18 4.06
CA ASN A 59 -5.57 -7.10 3.57
C ASN A 59 -5.85 -6.08 2.47
N ALA A 60 -4.94 -5.13 2.20
CA ALA A 60 -5.16 -4.16 1.13
C ALA A 60 -5.29 -4.89 -0.21
N ALA A 61 -6.20 -4.40 -1.05
CA ALA A 61 -6.50 -5.03 -2.33
C ALA A 61 -6.54 -4.02 -3.46
N ILE A 62 -6.15 -4.47 -4.65
CA ILE A 62 -6.33 -3.75 -5.90
C ILE A 62 -7.26 -4.61 -6.74
N SER A 63 -8.47 -4.10 -7.01
CA SER A 63 -9.57 -4.86 -7.60
C SER A 63 -9.89 -6.06 -6.69
N ASP A 64 -9.81 -7.28 -7.18
CA ASP A 64 -10.11 -8.49 -6.42
C ASP A 64 -8.85 -9.25 -5.98
N ARG A 65 -7.67 -8.60 -6.05
CA ARG A 65 -6.38 -9.25 -5.72
C ARG A 65 -5.72 -8.53 -4.56
N TYR A 66 -5.12 -9.28 -3.65
CA TYR A 66 -4.40 -8.70 -2.51
C TYR A 66 -3.07 -8.08 -2.92
N LEU A 67 -2.75 -6.92 -2.32
CA LEU A 67 -1.46 -6.26 -2.53
C LEU A 67 -0.30 -7.22 -2.25
N ARG A 68 -0.39 -8.04 -1.22
CA ARG A 68 0.64 -9.01 -0.86
C ARG A 68 0.96 -10.02 -1.96
N ASP A 69 0.04 -10.21 -2.92
CA ASP A 69 0.21 -11.12 -4.06
C ASP A 69 0.63 -10.38 -5.33
N LEU A 70 0.58 -9.05 -5.31
CA LEU A 70 0.80 -8.20 -6.48
C LEU A 70 2.15 -7.49 -6.49
N TRP A 71 2.99 -7.67 -5.48
CA TRP A 71 4.19 -6.85 -5.32
C TRP A 71 5.09 -6.84 -6.57
N SER A 72 5.16 -7.94 -7.32
CA SER A 72 5.98 -7.99 -8.54
C SER A 72 5.45 -7.11 -9.65
N GLU A 73 4.19 -6.68 -9.58
CA GLU A 73 3.53 -5.82 -10.55
C GLU A 73 3.51 -4.35 -10.09
N ILE A 74 4.08 -4.04 -8.93
CA ILE A 74 4.06 -2.71 -8.32
C ILE A 74 5.36 -1.97 -8.62
N ASP A 75 5.24 -0.67 -8.88
CA ASP A 75 6.37 0.26 -8.99
C ASP A 75 6.28 1.31 -7.89
N TRP A 76 7.43 1.88 -7.55
CA TRP A 76 7.48 2.95 -6.54
C TRP A 76 8.50 4.04 -6.83
#